data_f90de63012eaac2071af27d5b2ec052d
#
_entry.id   f90de63012eaac2071af27d5b2ec052d
#
_cell.length_a   1.000
_cell.length_b   1.000
_cell.length_c   1.000
_cell.angle_alpha   90.00
_cell.angle_beta   90.00
_cell.angle_gamma   90.00
#
_symmetry.space_group_name_H-M   'P 1'
#
loop_
_entity.id
_entity.type
_entity.pdbx_description
1 polymer ?
#
loop_
_entity_poly.entity_id
_entity_poly.type
_entity_poly.pdbx_seq_one_letter_code
_entity_poly.pdbx_strand_id
1 'polypeptide(L)'
;MKVTKHRLWLCALLICMVLSILAGIAAPPAMAANISSTDWMETVPDETKLSNMSIPGTHDSCTQNVDMRYIFQCQDASIATQLKYGYRYLDMRLVLEKRSGQETLVLKHNIARCKVSDSPFSRTLTLADVLKDVYAFLDEHPSETVILCMKAENSKDDVADVQRALYEMIDQAPDRWYLKNVIPTMGEVRGKAVLATRFDDKLPVGFERCGLYFGWADQGDRTIRADPTADSVINDRETLCVQDRYNYDVDDKITAIHTCLDNSRAADDTFFLNFTSTSGSGKVGHPKEYAKHINLDLYAYAWETGKAYGVVIVDFGPKKIAEKIYQTNFQPAQ
;
A
#
# COMPACT_ATOMS: atom_id res chain seq x y z
N MET A 1 -23.02 24.65 -73.08
CA MET A 1 -23.38 23.89 -71.89
C MET A 1 -22.17 23.05 -71.37
N LYS A 2 -20.97 23.65 -71.20
CA LYS A 2 -19.75 22.96 -70.77
C LYS A 2 -19.03 23.65 -69.59
N VAL A 3 -19.60 24.67 -68.99
CA VAL A 3 -18.95 25.49 -67.94
C VAL A 3 -19.31 25.01 -66.49
N THR A 4 -20.30 24.20 -66.31
CA THR A 4 -20.82 23.83 -64.97
C THR A 4 -20.11 22.63 -64.30
N LYS A 5 -19.42 21.76 -65.09
CA LYS A 5 -18.75 20.61 -64.50
C LYS A 5 -17.41 20.95 -63.82
N HIS A 6 -16.67 21.90 -64.35
CA HIS A 6 -15.35 22.29 -63.75
C HIS A 6 -15.48 23.05 -62.42
N ARG A 7 -16.58 23.81 -62.22
CA ARG A 7 -16.80 24.51 -60.94
C ARG A 7 -17.19 23.57 -59.79
N LEU A 8 -17.93 22.50 -60.08
CA LEU A 8 -18.24 21.49 -59.07
C LEU A 8 -17.02 20.67 -58.59
N TRP A 9 -16.07 20.38 -59.48
CA TRP A 9 -14.83 19.69 -59.13
C TRP A 9 -13.87 20.54 -58.30
N LEU A 10 -13.80 21.85 -58.56
CA LEU A 10 -13.00 22.78 -57.77
C LEU A 10 -13.57 22.97 -56.34
N CYS A 11 -14.88 23.03 -56.19
CA CYS A 11 -15.51 23.09 -54.88
C CYS A 11 -15.35 21.82 -54.08
N ALA A 12 -15.40 20.62 -54.71
CA ALA A 12 -15.18 19.34 -54.05
C ALA A 12 -13.72 19.17 -53.58
N LEU A 13 -12.75 19.62 -54.41
CA LEU A 13 -11.31 19.61 -54.03
C LEU A 13 -10.99 20.60 -52.91
N LEU A 14 -11.63 21.80 -52.89
CA LEU A 14 -11.45 22.77 -51.79
C LEU A 14 -12.08 22.25 -50.48
N ILE A 15 -13.24 21.59 -50.51
CA ILE A 15 -13.88 21.02 -49.35
C ILE A 15 -13.05 19.83 -48.80
N CYS A 16 -12.48 18.98 -49.67
CA CYS A 16 -11.58 17.90 -49.24
C CYS A 16 -10.25 18.45 -48.67
N MET A 17 -9.71 19.55 -49.18
CA MET A 17 -8.52 20.21 -48.63
C MET A 17 -8.79 20.88 -47.28
N VAL A 18 -9.97 21.49 -47.09
CA VAL A 18 -10.34 22.10 -45.79
C VAL A 18 -10.62 21.01 -44.75
N LEU A 19 -11.20 19.88 -45.12
CA LEU A 19 -11.40 18.71 -44.23
C LEU A 19 -10.07 18.02 -43.85
N SER A 20 -9.09 18.02 -44.72
CA SER A 20 -7.75 17.46 -44.40
C SER A 20 -6.91 18.42 -43.53
N ILE A 21 -7.17 19.72 -43.54
CA ILE A 21 -6.48 20.69 -42.64
C ILE A 21 -7.13 20.70 -41.25
N LEU A 22 -8.40 20.34 -41.11
CA LEU A 22 -9.07 20.18 -39.79
C LEU A 22 -8.75 18.87 -39.09
N ALA A 23 -8.20 17.87 -39.80
CA ALA A 23 -7.76 16.60 -39.19
C ALA A 23 -6.34 16.68 -38.60
N GLY A 24 -5.66 17.81 -38.69
CA GLY A 24 -4.28 18.02 -38.28
C GLY A 24 -4.10 18.95 -37.06
N ILE A 25 -5.16 19.38 -36.40
CA ILE A 25 -5.02 20.02 -35.08
C ILE A 25 -4.94 18.88 -34.07
N ALA A 26 -3.69 18.37 -33.86
CA ALA A 26 -3.41 17.57 -32.68
C ALA A 26 -3.90 18.40 -31.48
N ALA A 27 -4.83 17.83 -30.71
CA ALA A 27 -5.19 18.41 -29.43
C ALA A 27 -3.87 18.67 -28.66
N PRO A 28 -3.70 19.84 -28.02
CA PRO A 28 -2.52 20.05 -27.20
C PRO A 28 -2.39 18.85 -26.26
N PRO A 29 -1.16 18.35 -26.01
CA PRO A 29 -0.98 17.25 -25.07
C PRO A 29 -1.71 17.63 -23.79
N ALA A 30 -2.71 16.82 -23.41
CA ALA A 30 -3.41 17.03 -22.17
C ALA A 30 -2.30 17.05 -21.10
N MET A 31 -2.13 18.18 -20.41
CA MET A 31 -1.22 18.25 -19.27
C MET A 31 -1.59 17.08 -18.37
N ALA A 32 -0.61 16.24 -18.02
CA ALA A 32 -0.83 15.17 -17.06
C ALA A 32 -1.58 15.78 -15.88
N ALA A 33 -2.81 15.31 -15.64
CA ALA A 33 -3.62 15.83 -14.56
C ALA A 33 -2.76 15.75 -13.29
N ASN A 34 -2.66 16.85 -12.56
CA ASN A 34 -1.86 16.89 -11.34
C ASN A 34 -2.64 16.07 -10.29
N ILE A 35 -2.40 14.76 -10.28
CA ILE A 35 -3.12 13.81 -9.42
C ILE A 35 -2.76 14.15 -7.98
N SER A 36 -3.77 14.51 -7.18
CA SER A 36 -3.61 14.82 -5.76
C SER A 36 -3.10 13.58 -5.02
N SER A 37 -2.08 13.72 -4.19
CA SER A 37 -1.63 12.61 -3.34
C SER A 37 -2.65 12.19 -2.29
N THR A 38 -3.59 13.06 -1.96
CA THR A 38 -4.68 12.78 -1.01
C THR A 38 -5.89 12.12 -1.64
N ASP A 39 -6.07 12.26 -2.97
CA ASP A 39 -7.28 11.82 -3.67
C ASP A 39 -6.94 11.03 -4.95
N TRP A 40 -5.80 10.33 -4.95
CA TRP A 40 -5.33 9.65 -6.16
C TRP A 40 -6.21 8.46 -6.58
N MET A 41 -7.01 7.89 -5.67
CA MET A 41 -7.95 6.82 -6.00
C MET A 41 -9.26 7.35 -6.61
N GLU A 42 -9.52 8.66 -6.62
CA GLU A 42 -10.77 9.25 -7.11
C GLU A 42 -11.08 8.84 -8.56
N THR A 43 -10.07 8.81 -9.42
CA THR A 43 -10.23 8.49 -10.84
C THR A 43 -10.06 7.01 -11.18
N VAL A 44 -9.78 6.15 -10.19
CA VAL A 44 -9.73 4.70 -10.38
C VAL A 44 -11.17 4.17 -10.56
N PRO A 45 -11.48 3.39 -11.61
CA PRO A 45 -12.80 2.83 -11.81
C PRO A 45 -13.26 1.94 -10.65
N ASP A 46 -14.56 1.99 -10.33
CA ASP A 46 -15.14 1.24 -9.20
C ASP A 46 -15.01 -0.29 -9.32
N GLU A 47 -14.97 -0.81 -10.56
CA GLU A 47 -14.78 -2.22 -10.85
C GLU A 47 -13.33 -2.71 -10.70
N THR A 48 -12.36 -1.82 -10.54
CA THR A 48 -10.95 -2.18 -10.40
C THR A 48 -10.71 -2.88 -9.07
N LYS A 49 -10.21 -4.11 -9.09
CA LYS A 49 -9.78 -4.81 -7.88
C LYS A 49 -8.51 -4.20 -7.30
N LEU A 50 -8.37 -4.19 -5.97
CA LEU A 50 -7.16 -3.68 -5.32
C LEU A 50 -5.89 -4.43 -5.74
N SER A 51 -6.00 -5.72 -6.11
CA SER A 51 -4.89 -6.51 -6.66
C SER A 51 -4.41 -6.04 -8.03
N ASN A 52 -5.23 -5.28 -8.76
CA ASN A 52 -4.90 -4.71 -10.08
C ASN A 52 -4.33 -3.30 -9.99
N MET A 53 -3.89 -2.89 -8.81
CA MET A 53 -3.39 -1.54 -8.55
C MET A 53 -1.93 -1.57 -8.05
N SER A 54 -1.28 -0.43 -8.17
CA SER A 54 -0.01 -0.14 -7.49
C SER A 54 -0.32 0.73 -6.28
N ILE A 55 -0.13 0.18 -5.09
CA ILE A 55 -0.50 0.80 -3.82
C ILE A 55 0.76 1.07 -3.00
N PRO A 56 1.13 2.33 -2.76
CA PRO A 56 2.23 2.62 -1.85
C PRO A 56 1.85 2.27 -0.41
N GLY A 57 2.76 1.60 0.28
CA GLY A 57 2.61 1.17 1.67
C GLY A 57 3.81 1.53 2.53
N THR A 58 3.64 1.46 3.85
CA THR A 58 4.73 1.68 4.83
C THR A 58 4.88 0.48 5.74
N HIS A 59 6.13 0.06 5.98
CA HIS A 59 6.49 -0.96 6.94
C HIS A 59 6.56 -0.38 8.35
N ASP A 60 6.12 -1.13 9.36
CA ASP A 60 6.10 -0.67 10.77
C ASP A 60 5.61 0.79 10.89
N SER A 61 4.44 1.06 10.35
CA SER A 61 3.93 2.40 10.02
C SER A 61 3.87 3.36 11.21
N CYS A 62 3.81 2.84 12.45
CA CYS A 62 3.63 3.63 13.67
C CYS A 62 4.93 4.05 14.36
N THR A 63 6.09 3.80 13.76
CA THR A 63 7.39 3.94 14.42
C THR A 63 7.99 5.35 14.40
N GLN A 64 7.23 6.40 14.03
CA GLN A 64 7.71 7.79 14.01
C GLN A 64 8.43 8.19 15.30
N ASN A 65 7.81 7.89 16.44
CA ASN A 65 8.32 8.22 17.78
C ASN A 65 8.55 6.93 18.59
N VAL A 66 9.35 6.00 18.07
CA VAL A 66 9.63 4.73 18.73
C VAL A 66 10.77 4.85 19.73
N ASP A 67 10.73 4.05 20.80
CA ASP A 67 11.87 3.88 21.70
C ASP A 67 13.06 3.24 20.94
N MET A 68 14.28 3.55 21.33
CA MET A 68 15.52 3.05 20.69
C MET A 68 15.51 3.28 19.15
N ARG A 69 15.22 4.49 18.72
CA ARG A 69 15.00 4.90 17.32
C ARG A 69 16.02 4.34 16.34
N TYR A 70 17.29 4.31 16.73
CA TYR A 70 18.37 3.86 15.84
C TYR A 70 18.19 2.42 15.32
N ILE A 71 17.51 1.57 16.11
CA ILE A 71 17.29 0.15 15.81
C ILE A 71 15.88 -0.09 15.26
N PHE A 72 14.86 0.61 15.83
CA PHE A 72 13.47 0.25 15.61
C PHE A 72 12.66 1.27 14.81
N GLN A 73 13.23 2.43 14.45
CA GLN A 73 12.50 3.40 13.65
C GLN A 73 12.49 2.99 12.17
N CYS A 74 11.30 2.79 11.63
CA CYS A 74 11.06 2.49 10.22
C CYS A 74 10.37 3.64 9.48
N GLN A 75 9.74 4.59 10.21
CA GLN A 75 9.09 5.75 9.63
C GLN A 75 9.43 7.02 10.42
N ASP A 76 9.59 8.16 9.73
CA ASP A 76 9.77 9.47 10.36
C ASP A 76 8.54 10.38 10.19
N ALA A 77 7.55 9.96 9.43
CA ALA A 77 6.27 10.64 9.24
C ALA A 77 5.16 10.03 10.11
N SER A 78 4.25 10.87 10.63
CA SER A 78 3.04 10.42 11.32
C SER A 78 2.09 9.69 10.36
N ILE A 79 1.15 8.89 10.89
CA ILE A 79 0.11 8.23 10.08
C ILE A 79 -0.64 9.26 9.22
N ALA A 80 -1.10 10.37 9.80
CA ALA A 80 -1.76 11.43 9.03
C ALA A 80 -0.87 12.00 7.91
N THR A 81 0.44 12.11 8.13
CA THR A 81 1.38 12.58 7.10
C THR A 81 1.62 11.53 6.01
N GLN A 82 1.74 10.26 6.37
CA GLN A 82 1.88 9.15 5.42
C GLN A 82 0.65 9.10 4.48
N LEU A 83 -0.56 9.23 5.01
CA LEU A 83 -1.80 9.29 4.22
C LEU A 83 -1.80 10.49 3.25
N LYS A 84 -1.36 11.68 3.72
CA LYS A 84 -1.20 12.88 2.87
C LYS A 84 -0.13 12.71 1.79
N TYR A 85 0.87 11.88 2.01
CA TYR A 85 1.88 11.54 1.00
C TYR A 85 1.36 10.57 -0.08
N GLY A 86 0.21 9.94 0.15
CA GLY A 86 -0.41 9.00 -0.79
C GLY A 86 -0.29 7.53 -0.39
N TYR A 87 0.28 7.22 0.76
CA TYR A 87 0.33 5.85 1.28
C TYR A 87 -1.06 5.35 1.65
N ARG A 88 -1.40 4.10 1.23
CA ARG A 88 -2.71 3.48 1.45
C ARG A 88 -2.63 2.06 2.01
N TYR A 89 -1.43 1.56 2.30
CA TYR A 89 -1.22 0.34 3.05
C TYR A 89 -0.36 0.66 4.28
N LEU A 90 -0.86 0.31 5.46
CA LEU A 90 -0.18 0.54 6.74
C LEU A 90 0.05 -0.79 7.46
N ASP A 91 1.32 -1.11 7.74
CA ASP A 91 1.71 -2.29 8.51
C ASP A 91 1.64 -1.99 10.01
N MET A 92 0.68 -2.61 10.70
CA MET A 92 0.28 -2.32 12.07
C MET A 92 0.69 -3.46 13.01
N ARG A 93 1.55 -3.18 13.99
CA ARG A 93 2.08 -4.14 14.93
C ARG A 93 1.43 -4.00 16.31
N LEU A 94 0.53 -4.92 16.65
CA LEU A 94 -0.35 -4.86 17.82
C LEU A 94 0.18 -5.65 18.99
N VAL A 95 0.07 -5.07 20.18
CA VAL A 95 0.29 -5.73 21.47
C VAL A 95 -0.90 -5.42 22.38
N LEU A 96 -1.44 -6.40 23.10
CA LEU A 96 -2.49 -6.20 24.07
C LEU A 96 -1.90 -5.90 25.44
N GLU A 97 -1.98 -4.64 25.88
CA GLU A 97 -1.59 -4.25 27.24
C GLU A 97 -2.80 -4.30 28.19
N LYS A 98 -2.59 -4.96 29.33
CA LYS A 98 -3.58 -5.04 30.42
C LYS A 98 -3.12 -4.16 31.59
N ARG A 99 -3.81 -3.06 31.86
CA ARG A 99 -3.49 -2.16 32.99
C ARG A 99 -4.73 -1.90 33.82
N SER A 100 -4.66 -2.18 35.13
CA SER A 100 -5.76 -1.94 36.09
C SER A 100 -7.10 -2.55 35.63
N GLY A 101 -7.06 -3.71 34.98
CA GLY A 101 -8.25 -4.40 34.48
C GLY A 101 -8.77 -3.89 33.14
N GLN A 102 -8.13 -2.86 32.55
CA GLN A 102 -8.46 -2.37 31.21
C GLN A 102 -7.52 -2.95 30.19
N GLU A 103 -8.05 -3.49 29.11
CA GLU A 103 -7.31 -3.96 27.94
C GLU A 103 -7.21 -2.86 26.90
N THR A 104 -6.02 -2.71 26.29
CA THR A 104 -5.76 -1.68 25.29
C THR A 104 -4.81 -2.22 24.23
N LEU A 105 -5.17 -2.12 22.96
CA LEU A 105 -4.28 -2.41 21.84
C LEU A 105 -3.33 -1.24 21.64
N VAL A 106 -2.04 -1.50 21.82
CA VAL A 106 -0.94 -0.55 21.64
C VAL A 106 -0.05 -0.96 20.48
N LEU A 107 0.71 0.00 19.94
CA LEU A 107 1.63 -0.22 18.83
C LEU A 107 3.05 -0.39 19.36
N LYS A 108 3.73 -1.43 18.88
CA LYS A 108 5.15 -1.69 19.19
C LYS A 108 5.88 -2.20 17.96
N HIS A 109 7.19 -2.02 17.96
CA HIS A 109 8.11 -2.75 17.10
C HIS A 109 9.00 -3.61 17.99
N ASN A 110 8.75 -4.92 18.03
CA ASN A 110 9.36 -5.85 18.96
C ASN A 110 9.16 -5.36 20.41
N ILE A 111 10.24 -5.08 21.15
CA ILE A 111 10.20 -4.57 22.53
C ILE A 111 9.99 -3.04 22.63
N ALA A 112 10.19 -2.32 21.54
CA ALA A 112 10.18 -0.87 21.51
C ALA A 112 8.74 -0.32 21.38
N ARG A 113 8.37 0.60 22.27
CA ARG A 113 7.05 1.24 22.24
C ARG A 113 7.01 2.30 21.15
N CYS A 114 5.97 2.27 20.32
CA CYS A 114 5.59 3.44 19.53
C CYS A 114 4.91 4.45 20.44
N LYS A 115 5.30 5.72 20.37
CA LYS A 115 4.86 6.78 21.29
C LYS A 115 4.08 7.86 20.55
N VAL A 116 3.21 8.54 21.26
CA VAL A 116 2.43 9.66 20.71
C VAL A 116 3.32 10.87 20.34
N SER A 117 4.42 11.07 21.09
CA SER A 117 5.38 12.15 20.84
C SER A 117 6.81 11.69 21.14
N ASP A 118 7.78 12.49 20.75
CA ASP A 118 9.21 12.21 20.97
C ASP A 118 9.66 12.32 22.44
N SER A 119 8.78 12.79 23.33
CA SER A 119 9.08 12.90 24.77
C SER A 119 9.38 11.53 25.37
N PRO A 120 10.40 11.39 26.24
CA PRO A 120 10.68 10.15 26.97
C PRO A 120 9.51 9.73 27.88
N PHE A 121 8.70 10.68 28.33
CA PHE A 121 7.53 10.46 29.18
C PHE A 121 6.21 10.29 28.39
N SER A 122 6.28 10.28 27.06
CA SER A 122 5.11 10.09 26.22
C SER A 122 4.49 8.72 26.46
N ARG A 123 3.14 8.67 26.45
CA ARG A 123 2.43 7.39 26.50
C ARG A 123 2.64 6.59 25.23
N THR A 124 2.43 5.30 25.33
CA THR A 124 2.40 4.40 24.16
C THR A 124 1.24 4.81 23.24
N LEU A 125 1.48 4.77 21.94
CA LEU A 125 0.48 4.99 20.90
C LEU A 125 -0.51 3.81 20.90
N THR A 126 -1.79 4.08 20.86
CA THR A 126 -2.85 3.08 20.83
C THR A 126 -3.41 2.92 19.42
N LEU A 127 -4.04 1.77 19.15
CA LEU A 127 -4.77 1.60 17.88
C LEU A 127 -5.89 2.62 17.72
N ALA A 128 -6.55 3.02 18.82
CA ALA A 128 -7.57 4.07 18.78
C ALA A 128 -7.03 5.43 18.30
N ASP A 129 -5.79 5.79 18.68
CA ASP A 129 -5.15 7.01 18.17
C ASP A 129 -4.95 6.95 16.65
N VAL A 130 -4.49 5.81 16.15
CA VAL A 130 -4.27 5.59 14.73
C VAL A 130 -5.58 5.60 13.94
N LEU A 131 -6.60 4.89 14.44
CA LEU A 131 -7.91 4.85 13.78
C LEU A 131 -8.56 6.24 13.72
N LYS A 132 -8.31 7.11 14.71
CA LYS A 132 -8.77 8.49 14.66
C LYS A 132 -8.19 9.22 13.43
N ASP A 133 -6.89 9.09 13.18
CA ASP A 133 -6.24 9.72 12.02
C ASP A 133 -6.73 9.12 10.69
N VAL A 134 -6.88 7.78 10.63
CA VAL A 134 -7.38 7.08 9.44
C VAL A 134 -8.83 7.47 9.12
N TYR A 135 -9.70 7.50 10.14
CA TYR A 135 -11.10 7.87 9.94
C TYR A 135 -11.25 9.33 9.53
N ALA A 136 -10.49 10.25 10.16
CA ALA A 136 -10.50 11.65 9.77
C ALA A 136 -10.08 11.83 8.32
N PHE A 137 -9.03 11.11 7.88
CA PHE A 137 -8.58 11.12 6.50
C PHE A 137 -9.68 10.60 5.53
N LEU A 138 -10.32 9.47 5.84
CA LEU A 138 -11.36 8.90 4.99
C LEU A 138 -12.65 9.74 4.95
N ASP A 139 -12.93 10.50 6.01
CA ASP A 139 -14.04 11.47 6.04
C ASP A 139 -13.77 12.68 5.14
N GLU A 140 -12.52 13.15 5.11
CA GLU A 140 -12.08 14.25 4.23
C GLU A 140 -11.91 13.81 2.78
N HIS A 141 -11.59 12.53 2.54
CA HIS A 141 -11.26 11.95 1.22
C HIS A 141 -12.07 10.67 0.96
N PRO A 142 -13.39 10.78 0.73
CA PRO A 142 -14.29 9.62 0.64
C PRO A 142 -14.10 8.75 -0.62
N SER A 143 -13.34 9.20 -1.59
CA SER A 143 -12.92 8.40 -2.75
C SER A 143 -11.86 7.36 -2.41
N GLU A 144 -11.14 7.55 -1.31
CA GLU A 144 -9.99 6.76 -0.92
C GLU A 144 -10.35 5.53 -0.10
N THR A 145 -9.41 4.59 0.02
CA THR A 145 -9.44 3.49 0.98
C THR A 145 -8.06 3.32 1.60
N VAL A 146 -7.99 2.72 2.79
CA VAL A 146 -6.72 2.43 3.48
C VAL A 146 -6.72 0.98 3.93
N ILE A 147 -5.73 0.21 3.49
CA ILE A 147 -5.49 -1.16 3.95
C ILE A 147 -4.72 -1.10 5.27
N LEU A 148 -5.29 -1.65 6.33
CA LEU A 148 -4.66 -1.79 7.64
C LEU A 148 -4.29 -3.26 7.85
N CYS A 149 -3.01 -3.59 7.67
CA CYS A 149 -2.51 -4.94 7.88
C CYS A 149 -2.11 -5.14 9.34
N MET A 150 -2.95 -5.85 10.09
CA MET A 150 -2.81 -6.07 11.53
C MET A 150 -2.02 -7.33 11.82
N LYS A 151 -0.95 -7.22 12.60
CA LYS A 151 -0.13 -8.34 13.08
C LYS A 151 0.02 -8.28 14.59
N ALA A 152 -0.07 -9.41 15.29
CA ALA A 152 0.35 -9.50 16.68
C ALA A 152 1.89 -9.52 16.76
N GLU A 153 2.48 -8.57 17.49
CA GLU A 153 3.95 -8.37 17.51
C GLU A 153 4.64 -9.18 18.61
N ASN A 154 3.93 -9.54 19.66
CA ASN A 154 4.54 -10.25 20.77
C ASN A 154 4.05 -11.69 20.84
N SER A 155 4.97 -12.66 20.72
CA SER A 155 4.65 -14.10 20.83
C SER A 155 4.20 -14.52 22.24
N LYS A 156 4.27 -13.64 23.23
CA LYS A 156 3.79 -13.91 24.60
C LYS A 156 2.31 -13.59 24.79
N ASP A 157 1.73 -12.77 23.92
CA ASP A 157 0.31 -12.50 23.95
C ASP A 157 -0.43 -13.67 23.31
N ASP A 158 -1.58 -14.03 23.86
CA ASP A 158 -2.47 -14.93 23.15
C ASP A 158 -3.01 -14.17 21.92
N VAL A 159 -2.68 -14.66 20.75
CA VAL A 159 -3.13 -14.07 19.47
C VAL A 159 -4.65 -13.96 19.43
N ALA A 160 -5.38 -14.91 20.05
CA ALA A 160 -6.83 -14.86 20.15
C ALA A 160 -7.31 -13.65 20.99
N ASP A 161 -6.60 -13.27 22.05
CA ASP A 161 -6.91 -12.09 22.86
C ASP A 161 -6.70 -10.80 22.06
N VAL A 162 -5.60 -10.71 21.29
CA VAL A 162 -5.33 -9.56 20.41
C VAL A 162 -6.43 -9.44 19.34
N GLN A 163 -6.80 -10.55 18.73
CA GLN A 163 -7.89 -10.61 17.74
C GLN A 163 -9.22 -10.18 18.36
N ARG A 164 -9.60 -10.74 19.50
CA ARG A 164 -10.85 -10.38 20.21
C ARG A 164 -10.89 -8.85 20.46
N ALA A 165 -9.83 -8.28 21.05
CA ALA A 165 -9.77 -6.86 21.34
C ALA A 165 -9.82 -5.99 20.05
N LEU A 166 -9.21 -6.45 18.94
CA LEU A 166 -9.31 -5.79 17.64
C LEU A 166 -10.76 -5.76 17.14
N TYR A 167 -11.46 -6.90 17.21
CA TYR A 167 -12.84 -6.96 16.72
C TYR A 167 -13.82 -6.20 17.61
N GLU A 168 -13.63 -6.19 18.94
CA GLU A 168 -14.39 -5.33 19.84
C GLU A 168 -14.26 -3.85 19.48
N MET A 169 -13.07 -3.43 19.02
CA MET A 169 -12.84 -2.07 18.53
C MET A 169 -13.49 -1.80 17.16
N ILE A 170 -13.40 -2.76 16.23
CA ILE A 170 -14.03 -2.67 14.91
C ILE A 170 -15.54 -2.57 15.04
N ASP A 171 -16.14 -3.34 15.96
CA ASP A 171 -17.58 -3.37 16.22
C ASP A 171 -18.15 -2.06 16.78
N GLN A 172 -17.32 -1.14 17.23
CA GLN A 172 -17.76 0.22 17.58
C GLN A 172 -18.09 1.08 16.33
N ALA A 173 -17.56 0.73 15.16
CA ALA A 173 -17.81 1.44 13.91
C ALA A 173 -17.74 0.48 12.70
N PRO A 174 -18.59 -0.56 12.62
CA PRO A 174 -18.46 -1.65 11.65
C PRO A 174 -18.62 -1.18 10.20
N ASP A 175 -19.43 -0.16 9.96
CA ASP A 175 -19.66 0.40 8.61
C ASP A 175 -18.42 1.09 8.01
N ARG A 176 -17.43 1.39 8.85
CA ARG A 176 -16.14 1.97 8.45
C ARG A 176 -15.17 0.96 7.88
N TRP A 177 -15.52 -0.34 7.87
CA TRP A 177 -14.61 -1.42 7.54
C TRP A 177 -15.10 -2.30 6.40
N TYR A 178 -14.14 -2.77 5.61
CA TYR A 178 -14.30 -3.95 4.76
C TYR A 178 -13.67 -5.15 5.46
N LEU A 179 -14.48 -6.18 5.76
CA LEU A 179 -14.11 -7.30 6.63
C LEU A 179 -14.17 -8.67 5.93
N LYS A 180 -14.47 -8.70 4.62
CA LYS A 180 -14.54 -9.96 3.88
C LYS A 180 -13.13 -10.46 3.54
N ASN A 181 -12.96 -11.79 3.55
CA ASN A 181 -11.72 -12.43 3.06
C ASN A 181 -11.79 -12.67 1.54
N VAL A 182 -12.01 -11.60 0.80
CA VAL A 182 -12.07 -11.58 -0.67
C VAL A 182 -11.44 -10.27 -1.13
N ILE A 183 -10.62 -10.31 -2.18
CA ILE A 183 -10.00 -9.10 -2.76
C ILE A 183 -11.11 -8.17 -3.27
N PRO A 184 -11.28 -6.97 -2.68
CA PRO A 184 -12.38 -6.08 -3.05
C PRO A 184 -12.10 -5.30 -4.33
N THR A 185 -13.16 -4.80 -4.91
CA THR A 185 -13.11 -3.71 -5.89
C THR A 185 -13.06 -2.35 -5.20
N MET A 186 -12.62 -1.32 -5.91
CA MET A 186 -12.59 0.06 -5.40
C MET A 186 -13.96 0.53 -4.91
N GLY A 187 -15.03 0.25 -5.67
CA GLY A 187 -16.39 0.65 -5.32
C GLY A 187 -16.90 0.04 -4.00
N GLU A 188 -16.40 -1.16 -3.60
CA GLU A 188 -16.77 -1.79 -2.33
C GLU A 188 -16.10 -1.13 -1.11
N VAL A 189 -14.96 -0.45 -1.32
CA VAL A 189 -14.07 0.01 -0.22
C VAL A 189 -13.87 1.51 -0.13
N ARG A 190 -14.44 2.32 -1.06
CA ARG A 190 -14.36 3.78 -0.95
C ARG A 190 -14.88 4.28 0.39
N GLY A 191 -14.11 5.17 1.03
CA GLY A 191 -14.39 5.73 2.35
C GLY A 191 -14.22 4.74 3.51
N LYS A 192 -13.69 3.53 3.27
CA LYS A 192 -13.53 2.48 4.30
C LYS A 192 -12.08 2.10 4.52
N ALA A 193 -11.79 1.65 5.74
CA ALA A 193 -10.60 0.88 6.03
C ALA A 193 -10.80 -0.58 5.58
N VAL A 194 -9.82 -1.16 4.89
CA VAL A 194 -9.78 -2.58 4.54
C VAL A 194 -8.95 -3.29 5.61
N LEU A 195 -9.57 -4.21 6.34
CA LEU A 195 -8.85 -5.05 7.27
C LEU A 195 -8.05 -6.09 6.48
N ALA A 196 -6.74 -6.16 6.74
CA ALA A 196 -5.91 -7.30 6.40
C ALA A 196 -5.29 -7.85 7.69
N THR A 197 -5.21 -9.19 7.82
CA THR A 197 -4.73 -9.82 9.06
C THR A 197 -3.55 -10.73 8.77
N ARG A 198 -2.47 -10.54 9.54
CA ARG A 198 -1.29 -11.39 9.59
C ARG A 198 -1.16 -11.99 10.99
N PHE A 199 -2.15 -12.80 11.36
CA PHE A 199 -2.13 -13.56 12.62
C PHE A 199 -1.75 -15.00 12.27
N ASP A 200 -0.72 -15.52 12.92
CA ASP A 200 -0.23 -16.88 12.66
C ASP A 200 -1.34 -17.91 12.88
N ASP A 201 -1.71 -18.64 11.83
CA ASP A 201 -2.45 -19.90 11.69
C ASP A 201 -3.66 -20.22 12.60
N LYS A 202 -4.06 -19.35 13.50
CA LYS A 202 -5.08 -19.66 14.51
C LYS A 202 -6.27 -18.71 14.47
N LEU A 203 -6.77 -18.43 13.26
CA LEU A 203 -8.12 -17.89 13.20
C LEU A 203 -9.08 -18.91 13.80
N PRO A 204 -9.88 -18.56 14.81
CA PRO A 204 -10.90 -19.46 15.29
C PRO A 204 -11.79 -19.90 14.13
N VAL A 205 -12.05 -21.21 14.03
CA VAL A 205 -12.97 -21.76 13.06
C VAL A 205 -14.31 -20.98 13.13
N GLY A 206 -14.77 -20.42 12.01
CA GLY A 206 -15.98 -19.60 11.95
C GLY A 206 -15.74 -18.09 11.83
N PHE A 207 -14.54 -17.64 11.57
CA PHE A 207 -14.23 -16.22 11.42
C PHE A 207 -14.54 -15.69 10.01
N GLU A 208 -15.83 -15.41 9.74
CA GLU A 208 -16.25 -14.84 8.43
C GLU A 208 -15.85 -13.38 8.22
N ARG A 209 -15.34 -12.69 9.26
CA ARG A 209 -15.05 -11.25 9.28
C ARG A 209 -13.56 -10.96 9.49
N CYS A 210 -12.67 -11.84 9.04
CA CYS A 210 -11.23 -11.69 9.30
C CYS A 210 -10.54 -10.64 8.41
N GLY A 211 -11.25 -10.04 7.45
CA GLY A 211 -10.63 -9.25 6.41
C GLY A 211 -9.80 -10.13 5.46
N LEU A 212 -8.93 -9.52 4.69
CA LEU A 212 -7.98 -10.23 3.84
C LEU A 212 -6.98 -11.00 4.70
N TYR A 213 -6.93 -12.32 4.57
CA TYR A 213 -5.94 -13.12 5.29
C TYR A 213 -4.59 -13.05 4.60
N PHE A 214 -3.69 -12.26 5.18
CA PHE A 214 -2.33 -12.04 4.70
C PHE A 214 -1.32 -12.84 5.54
N GLY A 215 -1.48 -14.17 5.58
CA GLY A 215 -0.53 -15.07 6.22
C GLY A 215 0.48 -15.61 5.22
N TRP A 216 1.77 -15.56 5.54
CA TRP A 216 2.83 -16.18 4.75
C TRP A 216 3.93 -16.77 5.64
N ALA A 217 4.64 -17.78 5.13
CA ALA A 217 5.76 -18.40 5.82
C ALA A 217 6.91 -17.41 6.03
N ASP A 218 7.62 -17.55 7.14
CA ASP A 218 8.79 -16.72 7.42
C ASP A 218 9.83 -16.77 6.28
N GLN A 219 10.30 -15.62 5.85
CA GLN A 219 11.28 -15.45 4.78
C GLN A 219 12.62 -14.91 5.30
N GLY A 220 12.89 -15.10 6.59
CA GLY A 220 14.12 -14.63 7.26
C GLY A 220 15.37 -15.48 7.00
N ASP A 221 15.31 -16.54 6.18
CA ASP A 221 16.52 -17.24 5.74
C ASP A 221 17.37 -16.34 4.81
N ARG A 222 18.70 -16.54 4.83
CA ARG A 222 19.66 -15.74 4.06
C ARG A 222 20.04 -16.36 2.72
N THR A 223 19.37 -17.42 2.32
CA THR A 223 19.64 -18.08 1.04
C THR A 223 19.13 -17.19 -0.08
N ILE A 224 20.05 -16.74 -0.93
CA ILE A 224 19.69 -15.96 -2.12
C ILE A 224 18.95 -16.85 -3.09
N ARG A 225 17.77 -16.41 -3.52
CA ARG A 225 16.88 -17.15 -4.40
C ARG A 225 16.71 -16.42 -5.71
N ALA A 226 16.67 -17.17 -6.80
CA ALA A 226 16.37 -16.64 -8.13
C ALA A 226 14.95 -16.03 -8.17
N ASP A 227 13.99 -16.70 -7.50
CA ASP A 227 12.69 -16.13 -7.19
C ASP A 227 12.61 -15.88 -5.67
N PRO A 228 12.64 -14.62 -5.23
CA PRO A 228 12.61 -14.26 -3.81
C PRO A 228 11.19 -14.27 -3.23
N THR A 229 10.17 -14.46 -4.06
CA THR A 229 8.76 -14.47 -3.63
C THR A 229 8.36 -15.81 -3.02
N ALA A 230 7.25 -15.82 -2.30
CA ALA A 230 6.55 -17.02 -1.90
C ALA A 230 5.05 -16.78 -2.02
N ASP A 231 4.36 -17.78 -2.55
CA ASP A 231 2.91 -17.77 -2.61
C ASP A 231 2.30 -18.25 -1.30
N SER A 232 1.18 -17.65 -0.94
CA SER A 232 0.33 -18.02 0.17
C SER A 232 -1.14 -17.90 -0.24
N VAL A 233 -2.04 -18.34 0.61
CA VAL A 233 -3.47 -18.40 0.31
C VAL A 233 -4.20 -17.30 1.07
N ILE A 234 -4.98 -16.47 0.36
CA ILE A 234 -5.96 -15.56 0.97
C ILE A 234 -7.23 -16.36 1.29
N ASN A 235 -7.75 -17.06 0.28
CA ASN A 235 -8.90 -17.96 0.37
C ASN A 235 -8.83 -19.04 -0.72
N ASP A 236 -9.86 -19.88 -0.86
CA ASP A 236 -9.89 -21.00 -1.81
C ASP A 236 -9.67 -20.60 -3.30
N ARG A 237 -9.75 -19.33 -3.63
CA ARG A 237 -9.69 -18.80 -5.02
C ARG A 237 -8.65 -17.72 -5.23
N GLU A 238 -8.14 -17.14 -4.15
CA GLU A 238 -7.27 -15.97 -4.20
C GLU A 238 -5.96 -16.24 -3.46
N THR A 239 -4.88 -15.82 -4.06
CA THR A 239 -3.50 -16.02 -3.63
C THR A 239 -2.84 -14.71 -3.21
N LEU A 240 -1.84 -14.81 -2.35
CA LEU A 240 -0.95 -13.75 -1.95
C LEU A 240 0.47 -14.10 -2.40
N CYS A 241 1.09 -13.29 -3.24
CA CYS A 241 2.48 -13.44 -3.66
C CYS A 241 3.34 -12.42 -2.92
N VAL A 242 4.25 -12.87 -2.07
CA VAL A 242 4.98 -12.02 -1.11
C VAL A 242 6.48 -12.10 -1.29
N GLN A 243 7.15 -10.95 -1.38
CA GLN A 243 8.56 -10.80 -1.14
C GLN A 243 8.77 -10.12 0.23
N ASP A 244 9.26 -10.87 1.22
CA ASP A 244 9.60 -10.39 2.58
C ASP A 244 10.97 -10.95 3.03
N ARG A 245 12.01 -10.83 2.16
CA ARG A 245 13.39 -11.29 2.45
C ARG A 245 14.09 -10.26 3.35
N TYR A 246 13.67 -10.18 4.61
CA TYR A 246 14.09 -9.14 5.54
C TYR A 246 15.49 -9.34 6.12
N ASN A 247 16.15 -10.48 5.90
CA ASN A 247 17.52 -10.75 6.35
C ASN A 247 18.58 -10.70 5.22
N TYR A 248 18.23 -10.19 4.05
CA TYR A 248 19.17 -9.93 2.97
C TYR A 248 20.00 -8.67 3.28
N ASP A 249 21.23 -8.58 2.79
CA ASP A 249 21.92 -7.28 2.75
C ASP A 249 21.24 -6.33 1.75
N VAL A 250 21.72 -5.10 1.66
CA VAL A 250 21.05 -4.06 0.86
C VAL A 250 21.03 -4.40 -0.63
N ASP A 251 22.12 -4.92 -1.19
CA ASP A 251 22.24 -5.19 -2.63
C ASP A 251 21.38 -6.40 -3.02
N ASP A 252 21.44 -7.47 -2.23
CA ASP A 252 20.58 -8.64 -2.42
C ASP A 252 19.10 -8.28 -2.24
N LYS A 253 18.80 -7.39 -1.29
CA LYS A 253 17.43 -6.90 -1.08
C LYS A 253 16.92 -6.08 -2.27
N ILE A 254 17.72 -5.20 -2.84
CA ILE A 254 17.39 -4.46 -4.06
C ILE A 254 17.11 -5.43 -5.21
N THR A 255 17.95 -6.45 -5.38
CA THR A 255 17.72 -7.50 -6.39
C THR A 255 16.37 -8.21 -6.18
N ALA A 256 16.05 -8.57 -4.93
CA ALA A 256 14.79 -9.23 -4.59
C ALA A 256 13.58 -8.30 -4.84
N ILE A 257 13.69 -7.02 -4.51
CA ILE A 257 12.67 -6.01 -4.77
C ILE A 257 12.40 -5.91 -6.27
N HIS A 258 13.44 -5.74 -7.10
CA HIS A 258 13.31 -5.64 -8.56
C HIS A 258 12.67 -6.90 -9.14
N THR A 259 13.13 -8.09 -8.74
CA THR A 259 12.55 -9.35 -9.22
C THR A 259 11.05 -9.41 -8.93
N CYS A 260 10.61 -8.99 -7.74
CA CYS A 260 9.18 -8.94 -7.42
C CYS A 260 8.45 -7.86 -8.23
N LEU A 261 9.02 -6.65 -8.40
CA LEU A 261 8.42 -5.59 -9.22
C LEU A 261 8.29 -6.04 -10.69
N ASP A 262 9.31 -6.69 -11.25
CA ASP A 262 9.32 -7.14 -12.64
C ASP A 262 8.27 -8.23 -12.88
N ASN A 263 8.08 -9.13 -11.91
CA ASN A 263 7.10 -10.23 -11.97
C ASN A 263 5.67 -9.78 -11.64
N SER A 264 5.48 -8.63 -10.99
CA SER A 264 4.17 -8.12 -10.63
C SER A 264 3.34 -7.77 -11.86
N ARG A 265 2.05 -8.01 -11.78
CA ARG A 265 1.08 -7.78 -12.86
C ARG A 265 -0.33 -7.63 -12.30
N ALA A 266 -1.23 -7.09 -13.10
CA ALA A 266 -2.66 -7.15 -12.80
C ALA A 266 -3.11 -8.62 -12.78
N ALA A 267 -3.76 -9.02 -11.69
CA ALA A 267 -4.32 -10.35 -11.50
C ALA A 267 -5.51 -10.28 -10.55
N ASP A 268 -6.67 -10.73 -11.01
CA ASP A 268 -7.92 -10.64 -10.22
C ASP A 268 -7.92 -11.55 -8.99
N ASP A 269 -7.05 -12.55 -9.00
CA ASP A 269 -6.96 -13.60 -7.98
C ASP A 269 -5.62 -13.61 -7.23
N THR A 270 -4.70 -12.69 -7.53
CA THR A 270 -3.38 -12.66 -6.89
C THR A 270 -3.03 -11.27 -6.41
N PHE A 271 -2.79 -11.13 -5.12
CA PHE A 271 -2.35 -9.88 -4.50
C PHE A 271 -0.83 -9.91 -4.29
N PHE A 272 -0.11 -8.96 -4.88
CA PHE A 272 1.35 -8.86 -4.73
C PHE A 272 1.71 -7.95 -3.56
N LEU A 273 2.60 -8.43 -2.67
CA LEU A 273 3.21 -7.65 -1.60
C LEU A 273 4.74 -7.65 -1.73
N ASN A 274 5.34 -6.47 -1.77
CA ASN A 274 6.78 -6.31 -1.88
C ASN A 274 7.32 -5.45 -0.74
N PHE A 275 7.86 -6.10 0.31
CA PHE A 275 8.52 -5.40 1.41
C PHE A 275 9.92 -4.97 0.99
N THR A 276 10.20 -3.68 1.07
CA THR A 276 11.52 -3.14 0.74
C THR A 276 12.43 -3.03 1.95
N SER A 277 11.90 -3.23 3.16
CA SER A 277 12.63 -3.21 4.41
C SER A 277 13.60 -4.38 4.55
N THR A 278 14.75 -4.16 5.21
CA THR A 278 15.71 -5.21 5.57
C THR A 278 16.38 -4.93 6.91
N SER A 279 16.80 -6.00 7.59
CA SER A 279 17.64 -5.96 8.80
C SER A 279 19.13 -6.10 8.50
N GLY A 280 19.53 -6.16 7.23
CA GLY A 280 20.94 -6.14 6.81
C GLY A 280 21.73 -7.40 7.15
N SER A 281 21.29 -8.57 6.72
CA SER A 281 21.95 -9.89 6.89
C SER A 281 22.34 -10.24 8.33
N GLY A 282 21.52 -9.85 9.32
CA GLY A 282 21.63 -10.23 10.74
C GLY A 282 22.65 -9.41 11.52
N LYS A 283 23.04 -8.27 11.03
CA LYS A 283 23.66 -7.21 11.84
C LYS A 283 22.58 -6.52 12.67
N VAL A 284 22.97 -5.76 13.70
CA VAL A 284 22.02 -4.88 14.38
C VAL A 284 21.41 -3.98 13.32
N GLY A 285 20.08 -3.99 13.21
CA GLY A 285 19.37 -3.27 12.17
C GLY A 285 19.62 -1.77 12.27
N HIS A 286 19.79 -1.15 11.13
CA HIS A 286 19.85 0.31 10.96
C HIS A 286 18.87 0.69 9.85
N PRO A 287 17.56 0.61 10.10
CA PRO A 287 16.55 0.74 9.05
C PRO A 287 16.72 2.01 8.23
N LYS A 288 17.06 3.12 8.88
CA LYS A 288 17.26 4.42 8.21
C LYS A 288 18.39 4.41 7.19
N GLU A 289 19.52 3.78 7.50
CA GLU A 289 20.65 3.70 6.58
C GLU A 289 20.36 2.78 5.40
N TYR A 290 19.70 1.66 5.66
CA TYR A 290 19.28 0.73 4.60
C TYR A 290 18.24 1.36 3.70
N ALA A 291 17.20 1.98 4.28
CA ALA A 291 16.15 2.67 3.53
C ALA A 291 16.70 3.79 2.65
N LYS A 292 17.74 4.49 3.07
CA LYS A 292 18.36 5.55 2.26
C LYS A 292 18.84 5.02 0.91
N HIS A 293 19.51 3.87 0.89
CA HIS A 293 20.01 3.26 -0.35
C HIS A 293 18.87 2.68 -1.17
N ILE A 294 17.97 1.93 -0.55
CA ILE A 294 16.84 1.30 -1.21
C ILE A 294 15.88 2.34 -1.80
N ASN A 295 15.60 3.42 -1.07
CA ASN A 295 14.71 4.48 -1.56
C ASN A 295 15.32 5.27 -2.73
N LEU A 296 16.64 5.44 -2.78
CA LEU A 296 17.32 6.03 -3.95
C LEU A 296 17.18 5.14 -5.17
N ASP A 297 17.31 3.83 -5.00
CA ASP A 297 17.15 2.85 -6.06
C ASP A 297 15.68 2.81 -6.55
N LEU A 298 14.70 2.73 -5.65
CA LEU A 298 13.28 2.81 -5.98
C LEU A 298 12.93 4.12 -6.70
N TYR A 299 13.55 5.23 -6.32
CA TYR A 299 13.34 6.51 -7.01
C TYR A 299 13.85 6.46 -8.46
N ALA A 300 14.95 5.75 -8.72
CA ALA A 300 15.54 5.57 -10.04
C ALA A 300 14.92 4.45 -10.87
N TYR A 301 14.16 3.53 -10.24
CA TYR A 301 13.53 2.40 -10.93
C TYR A 301 12.62 2.89 -12.08
N ALA A 302 12.62 2.14 -13.18
CA ALA A 302 11.86 2.46 -14.38
C ALA A 302 10.39 2.02 -14.24
N TRP A 303 9.61 2.75 -13.44
CA TRP A 303 8.19 2.47 -13.24
C TRP A 303 7.40 2.55 -14.55
N GLU A 304 6.70 1.48 -14.89
CA GLU A 304 5.89 1.40 -16.10
C GLU A 304 4.46 1.86 -15.83
N THR A 305 3.97 2.81 -16.62
CA THR A 305 2.60 3.27 -16.54
C THR A 305 1.64 2.20 -17.01
N GLY A 306 0.51 2.02 -16.30
CA GLY A 306 -0.47 0.97 -16.60
C GLY A 306 -0.11 -0.43 -16.08
N LYS A 307 1.06 -0.60 -15.45
CA LYS A 307 1.43 -1.85 -14.78
C LYS A 307 0.96 -1.84 -13.33
N ALA A 308 0.35 -2.93 -12.88
CA ALA A 308 0.00 -3.16 -11.49
C ALA A 308 1.20 -3.79 -10.75
N TYR A 309 1.73 -3.08 -9.77
CA TYR A 309 2.85 -3.55 -8.95
C TYR A 309 2.40 -4.15 -7.61
N GLY A 310 1.09 -4.16 -7.32
CA GLY A 310 0.60 -4.56 -6.01
C GLY A 310 0.98 -3.54 -4.93
N VAL A 311 1.17 -4.00 -3.70
CA VAL A 311 1.59 -3.13 -2.59
C VAL A 311 3.11 -3.10 -2.50
N VAL A 312 3.70 -1.91 -2.60
CA VAL A 312 5.13 -1.68 -2.37
C VAL A 312 5.31 -1.01 -1.01
N ILE A 313 5.93 -1.72 -0.07
CA ILE A 313 5.92 -1.39 1.36
C ILE A 313 7.32 -0.92 1.76
N VAL A 314 7.45 0.38 2.10
CA VAL A 314 8.75 1.03 2.25
C VAL A 314 9.05 1.45 3.69
N ASP A 315 10.35 1.54 4.01
CA ASP A 315 10.86 2.22 5.19
C ASP A 315 11.17 3.68 4.87
N PHE A 316 10.91 4.61 5.82
CA PHE A 316 11.16 6.06 5.68
C PHE A 316 10.63 6.62 4.36
N GLY A 317 9.39 6.26 4.04
CA GLY A 317 8.76 6.53 2.76
C GLY A 317 8.57 8.01 2.46
N PRO A 318 9.34 8.62 1.52
CA PRO A 318 9.12 9.99 1.12
C PRO A 318 7.92 10.10 0.18
N LYS A 319 7.27 11.27 0.17
CA LYS A 319 6.14 11.56 -0.74
C LYS A 319 6.44 11.19 -2.19
N LYS A 320 7.63 11.48 -2.69
CA LYS A 320 8.03 11.23 -4.08
C LYS A 320 8.04 9.75 -4.48
N ILE A 321 8.31 8.83 -3.54
CA ILE A 321 8.23 7.40 -3.83
C ILE A 321 6.77 6.96 -3.90
N ALA A 322 5.92 7.41 -2.97
CA ALA A 322 4.49 7.15 -3.06
C ALA A 322 3.92 7.64 -4.40
N GLU A 323 4.29 8.86 -4.83
CA GLU A 323 3.89 9.43 -6.12
C GLU A 323 4.29 8.53 -7.30
N LYS A 324 5.54 8.06 -7.35
CA LYS A 324 5.99 7.17 -8.43
C LYS A 324 5.22 5.85 -8.48
N ILE A 325 4.89 5.28 -7.33
CA ILE A 325 4.14 4.03 -7.24
C ILE A 325 2.69 4.25 -7.71
N TYR A 326 1.94 5.16 -7.09
CA TYR A 326 0.52 5.30 -7.44
C TYR A 326 0.29 5.89 -8.84
N GLN A 327 1.22 6.68 -9.37
CA GLN A 327 1.11 7.24 -10.73
C GLN A 327 1.11 6.16 -11.81
N THR A 328 1.64 4.95 -11.54
CA THR A 328 1.58 3.85 -12.49
C THR A 328 0.16 3.33 -12.76
N ASN A 329 -0.80 3.63 -11.89
CA ASN A 329 -2.21 3.27 -12.10
C ASN A 329 -2.88 4.05 -13.24
N PHE A 330 -2.26 5.14 -13.70
CA PHE A 330 -2.88 6.05 -14.66
C PHE A 330 -2.14 6.00 -15.99
N GLN A 331 -2.91 5.95 -17.09
CA GLN A 331 -2.30 6.06 -18.42
C GLN A 331 -1.73 7.48 -18.61
N PRO A 332 -0.61 7.63 -19.33
CA PRO A 332 -0.17 8.94 -19.75
C PRO A 332 -1.32 9.60 -20.53
N ALA A 333 -1.57 10.88 -20.27
CA ALA A 333 -2.52 11.62 -21.08
C ALA A 333 -2.11 11.52 -22.56
N GLN A 334 -2.98 10.93 -23.40
CA GLN A 334 -2.76 10.77 -24.83
C GLN A 334 -2.79 12.12 -25.52
#